data_a9264b55a2748d221ece8954aa97b164
#
_entry.id   a9264b55a2748d221ece8954aa97b164
#
_cell.length_a   1.000
_cell.length_b   1.000
_cell.length_c   1.000
_cell.angle_alpha   90.00
_cell.angle_beta   90.00
_cell.angle_gamma   90.00
#
_symmetry.space_group_name_H-M   'P 1'
#
loop_
_entity.id
_entity.type
_entity.pdbx_description
1 polymer ?
#
loop_
_entity_poly.entity_id
_entity_poly.type
_entity_poly.pdbx_seq_one_letter_code
_entity_poly.pdbx_strand_id
1 'polypeptide(L)'
;IFYQAGDGIRSRVASRGPGGVSKRQAMYNASMENFFGGISDAFSYFGGTTRIAKSDNMKQWVKKYDRYEPAFNDAAVEWAAYYDTSLQTCRVRTPRDKGPVEGLVQKTYNAAYALLHDEVFYNLPSMNARIYELMDGFNEKPSRTTGRSRRDIFEAEEQPTLGKLPMTPYRFRYRKEVKLSGTYHVMVDKHNYSVPYQYVGQKVSVLWDLDTVEVYSGSSRIAIHQRRQGSGYSTLDEHMPDKHLAYKHGQGYNAAYFLEEAALVGNNTTSAVQSILNRTKHVEQSYKSCQGVLSLKRKYGKERLEKACKRLAGCSSITYTTIRNVLEKNLDQVDGEETVSNVPQNDYVRGAEAFMNI
;
A
#
# COMPACT_ATOMS: atom_id res chain seq x y z
N ILE A 1 18.70 -1.11 22.96
CA ILE A 1 18.01 -1.47 21.72
C ILE A 1 19.02 -1.27 20.58
N PHE A 2 19.37 -2.31 19.87
CA PHE A 2 20.32 -2.25 18.78
C PHE A 2 19.70 -2.73 17.50
N TYR A 3 19.94 -1.97 16.46
CA TYR A 3 19.49 -2.18 15.12
C TYR A 3 20.68 -2.53 14.22
N GLN A 4 20.62 -3.63 13.48
CA GLN A 4 21.64 -4.00 12.50
C GLN A 4 20.96 -4.49 11.22
N ALA A 5 21.31 -3.87 10.09
CA ALA A 5 20.89 -4.31 8.78
C ALA A 5 21.84 -5.39 8.26
N GLY A 6 21.32 -6.46 7.67
CA GLY A 6 22.08 -7.51 7.00
C GLY A 6 21.35 -7.96 5.73
N ASP A 7 22.12 -8.47 4.76
CA ASP A 7 21.60 -8.85 3.44
C ASP A 7 20.46 -9.87 3.53
N GLY A 8 19.33 -9.56 2.91
CA GLY A 8 18.14 -10.41 2.80
C GLY A 8 17.10 -10.21 3.89
N ILE A 9 17.47 -10.01 5.15
CA ILE A 9 16.58 -9.61 6.26
C ILE A 9 17.03 -8.24 6.72
N ARG A 10 16.36 -7.22 6.21
CA ARG A 10 16.84 -5.83 6.28
C ARG A 10 16.82 -5.20 7.67
N SER A 11 16.26 -5.85 8.71
CA SER A 11 16.21 -5.25 10.03
C SER A 11 16.11 -6.27 11.15
N ARG A 12 16.88 -6.07 12.19
CA ARG A 12 16.85 -6.86 13.43
C ARG A 12 16.71 -5.93 14.61
N VAL A 13 15.66 -6.05 15.40
CA VAL A 13 15.59 -5.36 16.68
C VAL A 13 16.12 -6.28 17.76
N ALA A 14 17.14 -5.83 18.48
CA ALA A 14 17.66 -6.48 19.65
C ALA A 14 17.40 -5.59 20.87
N SER A 15 16.73 -6.12 21.87
CA SER A 15 16.50 -5.47 23.14
C SER A 15 17.22 -6.23 24.25
N ARG A 16 17.82 -5.52 25.17
CA ARG A 16 18.48 -6.08 26.36
C ARG A 16 17.83 -5.50 27.60
N GLY A 17 17.33 -6.38 28.47
CA GLY A 17 17.03 -6.04 29.85
C GLY A 17 18.32 -5.85 30.63
N PRO A 18 18.27 -5.23 31.85
CA PRO A 18 19.41 -4.93 32.66
C PRO A 18 20.26 -6.17 32.99
N GLY A 19 19.72 -7.34 33.37
CA GLY A 19 20.42 -8.57 33.68
C GLY A 19 20.98 -9.38 32.53
N GLY A 20 20.94 -8.80 31.32
CA GLY A 20 21.50 -9.47 30.17
C GLY A 20 20.56 -10.42 29.46
N VAL A 21 19.29 -10.55 29.87
CA VAL A 21 18.23 -11.21 29.10
C VAL A 21 18.06 -10.48 27.78
N SER A 22 18.06 -11.22 26.71
CA SER A 22 18.00 -10.66 25.34
C SER A 22 16.78 -11.14 24.63
N LYS A 23 16.04 -10.20 24.01
CA LYS A 23 14.98 -10.46 23.03
C LYS A 23 15.46 -10.04 21.65
N ARG A 24 15.22 -10.86 20.65
CA ARG A 24 15.50 -10.56 19.25
C ARG A 24 14.31 -10.91 18.38
N GLN A 25 14.16 -10.15 17.29
CA GLN A 25 13.16 -10.46 16.28
C GLN A 25 13.62 -9.94 14.92
N ALA A 26 13.21 -10.61 13.85
CA ALA A 26 13.40 -10.19 12.48
C ALA A 26 12.26 -9.26 12.05
N MET A 27 12.53 -8.33 11.13
CA MET A 27 11.57 -7.39 10.55
C MET A 27 11.85 -7.21 9.07
N TYR A 28 10.83 -6.89 8.28
CA TYR A 28 10.99 -6.66 6.84
C TYR A 28 11.83 -5.42 6.50
N ASN A 29 11.74 -4.39 7.31
CA ASN A 29 12.45 -3.13 7.08
C ASN A 29 12.62 -2.32 8.39
N ALA A 30 13.35 -1.20 8.28
CA ALA A 30 13.64 -0.26 9.35
C ALA A 30 12.64 0.90 9.42
N SER A 31 11.39 0.70 9.03
CA SER A 31 10.37 1.75 9.17
C SER A 31 10.16 2.15 10.62
N MET A 32 9.60 3.33 10.84
CA MET A 32 9.23 3.81 12.17
C MET A 32 8.25 2.85 12.86
N GLU A 33 7.28 2.33 12.12
CA GLU A 33 6.29 1.36 12.60
C GLU A 33 6.95 0.09 13.13
N ASN A 34 7.81 -0.53 12.33
CA ASN A 34 8.51 -1.75 12.71
C ASN A 34 9.47 -1.52 13.88
N PHE A 35 10.12 -0.36 13.90
CA PHE A 35 11.02 -0.01 14.99
C PHE A 35 10.27 0.14 16.31
N PHE A 36 9.22 1.00 16.36
CA PHE A 36 8.46 1.20 17.59
C PHE A 36 7.63 -0.02 17.99
N GLY A 37 7.11 -0.77 17.03
CA GLY A 37 6.50 -2.08 17.28
C GLY A 37 7.46 -3.02 17.98
N GLY A 38 8.68 -3.17 17.44
CA GLY A 38 9.68 -4.08 18.01
C GLY A 38 10.17 -3.72 19.41
N ILE A 39 10.28 -2.43 19.76
CA ILE A 39 10.61 -2.05 21.14
C ILE A 39 9.42 -2.18 22.09
N SER A 40 8.20 -1.99 21.61
CA SER A 40 6.98 -2.26 22.40
C SER A 40 6.83 -3.75 22.70
N ASP A 41 7.08 -4.62 21.71
CA ASP A 41 7.13 -6.07 21.89
C ASP A 41 8.21 -6.50 22.90
N ALA A 42 9.33 -5.73 22.98
CA ALA A 42 10.35 -6.01 23.99
C ALA A 42 9.85 -5.72 25.41
N PHE A 43 9.11 -4.65 25.63
CA PHE A 43 8.49 -4.38 26.92
C PHE A 43 7.48 -5.46 27.31
N SER A 44 6.67 -5.91 26.34
CA SER A 44 5.75 -7.04 26.54
C SER A 44 6.49 -8.33 26.92
N TYR A 45 7.60 -8.63 26.23
CA TYR A 45 8.44 -9.81 26.52
C TYR A 45 9.07 -9.76 27.92
N PHE A 46 9.52 -8.59 28.37
CA PHE A 46 10.09 -8.41 29.71
C PHE A 46 9.01 -8.31 30.82
N GLY A 47 7.76 -8.15 30.45
CA GLY A 47 6.64 -8.04 31.39
C GLY A 47 6.55 -6.69 32.10
N GLY A 48 7.23 -5.65 31.57
CA GLY A 48 7.19 -4.32 32.19
C GLY A 48 8.00 -3.27 31.44
N THR A 49 7.88 -2.02 31.85
CA THR A 49 8.58 -0.87 31.26
C THR A 49 9.87 -0.54 32.04
N THR A 50 10.90 -0.09 31.33
CA THR A 50 12.13 0.40 31.98
C THR A 50 12.06 1.91 32.19
N ARG A 51 12.69 2.40 33.28
CA ARG A 51 12.78 3.85 33.53
C ARG A 51 13.55 4.60 32.44
N ILE A 52 14.50 3.93 31.79
CA ILE A 52 15.35 4.52 30.78
C ILE A 52 15.41 3.57 29.57
N ALA A 53 15.08 4.08 28.41
CA ALA A 53 15.30 3.45 27.12
C ALA A 53 16.49 4.13 26.40
N LYS A 54 17.58 3.38 26.21
CA LYS A 54 18.80 3.88 25.58
C LYS A 54 18.98 3.27 24.20
N SER A 55 19.21 4.11 23.20
CA SER A 55 19.44 3.67 21.84
C SER A 55 20.65 4.38 21.22
N ASP A 56 21.10 3.84 20.08
CA ASP A 56 22.03 4.51 19.19
C ASP A 56 21.42 5.78 18.58
N ASN A 57 22.26 6.63 17.99
CA ASN A 57 21.84 7.86 17.29
C ASN A 57 21.21 7.57 15.92
N MET A 58 20.30 6.61 15.86
CA MET A 58 19.58 6.29 14.63
C MET A 58 18.46 7.31 14.35
N LYS A 59 18.11 7.49 13.07
CA LYS A 59 17.11 8.47 12.61
C LYS A 59 15.73 8.28 13.23
N GLN A 60 15.36 7.06 13.58
CA GLN A 60 14.09 6.75 14.26
C GLN A 60 14.06 7.30 15.68
N TRP A 61 15.23 7.41 16.33
CA TRP A 61 15.35 7.83 17.72
C TRP A 61 15.67 9.32 17.86
N VAL A 62 16.57 9.84 17.01
CA VAL A 62 17.11 11.20 17.13
C VAL A 62 16.94 11.95 15.81
N LYS A 63 16.36 13.17 15.86
CA LYS A 63 16.29 14.10 14.72
C LYS A 63 17.63 14.76 14.47
N LYS A 64 18.26 15.24 15.55
CA LYS A 64 19.55 15.92 15.51
C LYS A 64 20.37 15.49 16.71
N TYR A 65 21.55 14.98 16.43
CA TYR A 65 22.50 14.66 17.47
C TYR A 65 23.11 15.92 18.06
N ASP A 66 23.11 16.00 19.38
CA ASP A 66 23.94 16.92 20.17
C ASP A 66 24.54 16.15 21.35
N ARG A 67 25.72 16.61 21.82
CA ARG A 67 26.43 15.94 22.91
C ARG A 67 25.71 16.07 24.25
N TYR A 68 25.04 17.18 24.46
CA TYR A 68 24.41 17.55 25.74
C TYR A 68 22.88 17.57 25.61
N GLU A 69 22.36 18.05 24.49
CA GLU A 69 20.93 18.25 24.23
C GLU A 69 20.50 17.59 22.91
N PRO A 70 20.44 16.24 22.84
CA PRO A 70 19.99 15.58 21.63
C PRO A 70 18.51 15.89 21.36
N ALA A 71 18.19 16.31 20.14
CA ALA A 71 16.79 16.49 19.72
C ALA A 71 16.22 15.14 19.30
N PHE A 72 15.36 14.57 20.13
CA PHE A 72 14.68 13.31 19.85
C PHE A 72 13.64 13.45 18.73
N ASN A 73 13.34 12.34 18.06
CA ASN A 73 12.24 12.27 17.13
C ASN A 73 10.90 12.37 17.89
N ASP A 74 9.92 13.11 17.35
CA ASP A 74 8.62 13.29 17.99
C ASP A 74 7.94 11.95 18.29
N ALA A 75 8.05 10.99 17.37
CA ALA A 75 7.54 9.64 17.58
C ALA A 75 8.24 8.91 18.75
N ALA A 76 9.54 9.15 18.96
CA ALA A 76 10.25 8.59 20.11
C ALA A 76 9.79 9.24 21.43
N VAL A 77 9.56 10.55 21.41
CA VAL A 77 9.03 11.28 22.58
C VAL A 77 7.61 10.80 22.91
N GLU A 78 6.74 10.64 21.91
CA GLU A 78 5.39 10.14 22.08
C GLU A 78 5.37 8.69 22.62
N TRP A 79 6.21 7.82 22.06
CA TRP A 79 6.39 6.45 22.53
C TRP A 79 6.89 6.40 23.98
N ALA A 80 7.86 7.25 24.32
CA ALA A 80 8.43 7.32 25.67
C ALA A 80 7.39 7.82 26.71
N ALA A 81 6.61 8.82 26.35
CA ALA A 81 5.51 9.32 27.16
C ALA A 81 4.43 8.25 27.40
N TYR A 82 4.12 7.45 26.37
CA TYR A 82 3.16 6.36 26.48
C TYR A 82 3.56 5.27 27.47
N TYR A 83 4.86 4.96 27.53
CA TYR A 83 5.40 3.92 28.43
C TYR A 83 6.01 4.46 29.70
N ASP A 84 5.88 5.76 29.98
CA ASP A 84 6.50 6.44 31.12
C ASP A 84 7.99 6.12 31.25
N THR A 85 8.72 6.25 30.13
CA THR A 85 10.16 5.95 30.05
C THR A 85 10.94 7.16 29.56
N SER A 86 12.16 7.34 30.08
CA SER A 86 13.05 8.41 29.62
C SER A 86 13.94 7.96 28.48
N LEU A 87 14.08 8.82 27.47
CA LEU A 87 14.96 8.57 26.32
C LEU A 87 16.41 8.93 26.62
N GLN A 88 17.34 8.07 26.23
CA GLN A 88 18.76 8.37 26.23
C GLN A 88 19.40 7.95 24.90
N THR A 89 20.49 8.64 24.54
CA THR A 89 21.34 8.28 23.40
C THR A 89 22.72 7.83 23.85
N CYS A 90 23.38 7.01 23.04
CA CYS A 90 24.79 6.71 23.24
C CYS A 90 25.65 7.89 22.83
N ARG A 91 26.74 8.15 23.55
CA ARG A 91 27.72 9.18 23.16
C ARG A 91 28.42 8.79 21.86
N VAL A 92 28.61 9.77 21.00
CA VAL A 92 29.32 9.53 19.72
C VAL A 92 30.79 9.24 20.00
N ARG A 93 31.36 8.30 19.26
CA ARG A 93 32.77 7.89 19.32
C ARG A 93 33.27 7.45 20.71
N THR A 94 32.37 6.94 21.56
CA THR A 94 32.75 6.38 22.85
C THR A 94 32.52 4.87 22.84
N PRO A 95 33.51 4.04 22.40
CA PRO A 95 33.36 2.59 22.28
C PRO A 95 32.99 1.91 23.61
N ARG A 96 33.41 2.49 24.73
CA ARG A 96 33.09 1.97 26.07
C ARG A 96 31.61 1.94 26.41
N ASP A 97 30.81 2.86 25.82
CA ASP A 97 29.36 2.88 26.00
C ASP A 97 28.66 1.72 25.27
N LYS A 98 29.31 1.18 24.24
CA LYS A 98 28.81 0.10 23.38
C LYS A 98 29.40 -1.27 23.68
N GLY A 99 30.57 -1.33 24.32
CA GLY A 99 31.32 -2.56 24.52
C GLY A 99 30.53 -3.74 25.11
N PRO A 100 29.75 -3.57 26.17
CA PRO A 100 28.90 -4.64 26.73
C PRO A 100 27.83 -5.13 25.78
N VAL A 101 27.36 -4.27 24.89
CA VAL A 101 26.31 -4.56 23.94
C VAL A 101 26.85 -5.21 22.68
N GLU A 102 27.97 -4.76 22.14
CA GLU A 102 28.62 -5.36 20.96
C GLU A 102 29.04 -6.81 21.27
N GLY A 103 29.61 -7.06 22.44
CA GLY A 103 29.93 -8.42 22.88
C GLY A 103 28.71 -9.32 23.02
N LEU A 104 27.58 -8.77 23.46
CA LEU A 104 26.32 -9.52 23.52
C LEU A 104 25.71 -9.72 22.14
N VAL A 105 25.82 -8.75 21.26
CA VAL A 105 25.37 -8.88 19.85
C VAL A 105 26.06 -10.07 19.20
N GLN A 106 27.38 -10.20 19.32
CA GLN A 106 28.10 -11.32 18.74
C GLN A 106 27.71 -12.67 19.37
N LYS A 107 27.56 -12.72 20.71
CA LYS A 107 27.15 -13.96 21.41
C LYS A 107 25.75 -14.40 20.98
N THR A 108 24.80 -13.48 20.89
CA THR A 108 23.44 -13.81 20.47
C THR A 108 23.33 -14.07 18.97
N TYR A 109 24.22 -13.48 18.15
CA TYR A 109 24.34 -13.84 16.73
C TYR A 109 24.67 -15.33 16.61
N ASN A 110 25.72 -15.79 17.29
CA ASN A 110 26.14 -17.18 17.26
C ASN A 110 25.11 -18.13 17.90
N ALA A 111 24.35 -17.67 18.90
CA ALA A 111 23.36 -18.49 19.60
C ALA A 111 22.03 -18.66 18.82
N ALA A 112 21.67 -17.72 17.98
CA ALA A 112 20.41 -17.76 17.25
C ALA A 112 20.63 -17.77 15.73
N TYR A 113 21.25 -16.75 15.16
CA TYR A 113 21.26 -16.59 13.71
C TYR A 113 22.20 -17.54 12.98
N ALA A 114 23.30 -17.95 13.60
CA ALA A 114 24.18 -18.98 13.00
C ALA A 114 23.46 -20.33 12.87
N LEU A 115 22.54 -20.64 13.80
CA LEU A 115 21.76 -21.87 13.76
C LEU A 115 20.62 -21.84 12.72
N LEU A 116 20.19 -20.65 12.32
CA LEU A 116 19.14 -20.50 11.31
C LEU A 116 19.67 -20.56 9.86
N HIS A 117 20.98 -20.66 9.67
CA HIS A 117 21.61 -20.58 8.35
C HIS A 117 21.08 -21.65 7.38
N ASP A 118 20.81 -22.84 7.88
CA ASP A 118 20.36 -23.98 7.07
C ASP A 118 18.83 -24.19 7.13
N GLU A 119 18.10 -23.32 7.83
CA GLU A 119 16.64 -23.38 7.94
C GLU A 119 15.97 -22.47 6.89
N VAL A 120 14.91 -22.97 6.24
CA VAL A 120 14.13 -22.22 5.24
C VAL A 120 12.81 -21.76 5.86
N PHE A 121 12.54 -20.46 5.76
CA PHE A 121 11.31 -19.86 6.29
C PHE A 121 10.49 -19.22 5.17
N TYR A 122 9.20 -19.53 5.12
CA TYR A 122 8.27 -18.99 4.12
C TYR A 122 7.57 -17.71 4.56
N ASN A 123 7.62 -17.38 5.86
CA ASN A 123 7.03 -16.17 6.41
C ASN A 123 7.79 -15.67 7.65
N LEU A 124 7.62 -14.38 7.95
CA LEU A 124 8.27 -13.73 9.07
C LEU A 124 7.81 -14.25 10.46
N PRO A 125 6.52 -14.55 10.70
CA PRO A 125 6.08 -15.13 11.95
C PRO A 125 6.75 -16.45 12.31
N SER A 126 6.87 -17.40 11.37
CA SER A 126 7.53 -18.69 11.62
C SER A 126 9.02 -18.52 11.93
N MET A 127 9.69 -17.60 11.22
CA MET A 127 11.08 -17.26 11.51
C MET A 127 11.23 -16.63 12.90
N ASN A 128 10.35 -15.72 13.29
CA ASN A 128 10.39 -15.09 14.62
C ASN A 128 10.08 -16.08 15.74
N ALA A 129 9.17 -17.01 15.55
CA ALA A 129 8.90 -18.09 16.52
C ALA A 129 10.17 -18.91 16.78
N ARG A 130 10.90 -19.26 15.72
CA ARG A 130 12.16 -20.00 15.85
C ARG A 130 13.27 -19.15 16.52
N ILE A 131 13.36 -17.87 16.20
CA ILE A 131 14.30 -16.94 16.88
C ILE A 131 13.98 -16.86 18.36
N TYR A 132 12.72 -16.79 18.76
CA TYR A 132 12.33 -16.73 20.17
C TYR A 132 12.70 -18.01 20.91
N GLU A 133 12.42 -19.18 20.36
CA GLU A 133 12.82 -20.46 20.93
C GLU A 133 14.34 -20.52 21.20
N LEU A 134 15.15 -20.16 20.20
CA LEU A 134 16.61 -20.14 20.34
C LEU A 134 17.11 -19.11 21.36
N MET A 135 16.43 -17.97 21.45
CA MET A 135 16.77 -16.91 22.42
C MET A 135 16.35 -17.29 23.83
N ASP A 136 15.25 -17.99 24.01
CA ASP A 136 14.84 -18.51 25.33
C ASP A 136 15.84 -19.54 25.82
N GLY A 137 16.25 -20.50 24.98
CA GLY A 137 17.34 -21.44 25.33
C GLY A 137 18.66 -20.74 25.67
N PHE A 138 18.99 -19.62 24.95
CA PHE A 138 20.16 -18.81 25.28
C PHE A 138 20.02 -18.10 26.64
N ASN A 139 18.86 -17.61 26.98
CA ASN A 139 18.59 -16.90 28.24
C ASN A 139 18.51 -17.84 29.43
N GLU A 140 18.09 -19.10 29.25
CA GLU A 140 17.99 -20.13 30.25
C GLU A 140 19.33 -20.83 30.54
N LYS A 141 20.31 -20.70 29.63
CA LYS A 141 21.60 -21.35 29.82
C LYS A 141 22.37 -20.81 31.02
N PRO A 142 22.72 -21.65 32.00
CA PRO A 142 23.46 -21.23 33.18
C PRO A 142 24.85 -20.67 32.83
N SER A 143 25.24 -19.61 33.51
CA SER A 143 26.58 -19.04 33.40
C SER A 143 27.57 -19.95 34.09
N ARG A 144 28.73 -20.23 33.48
CA ARG A 144 29.79 -21.01 34.07
C ARG A 144 30.39 -20.37 35.33
N THR A 145 30.27 -19.05 35.48
CA THR A 145 30.85 -18.30 36.59
C THR A 145 29.91 -18.23 37.82
N THR A 146 28.61 -18.05 37.57
CA THR A 146 27.63 -17.80 38.64
C THR A 146 26.71 -18.99 38.90
N GLY A 147 26.67 -19.99 38.01
CA GLY A 147 25.73 -21.11 38.06
C GLY A 147 24.27 -20.73 37.79
N ARG A 148 23.94 -19.45 37.71
CA ARG A 148 22.58 -18.93 37.44
C ARG A 148 22.42 -18.59 35.99
N SER A 149 21.22 -18.78 35.47
CA SER A 149 20.88 -18.33 34.10
C SER A 149 20.61 -16.81 34.05
N ARG A 150 20.59 -16.25 32.84
CA ARG A 150 20.22 -14.85 32.68
C ARG A 150 18.76 -14.61 33.07
N ARG A 151 17.89 -15.58 32.80
CA ARG A 151 16.48 -15.52 33.15
C ARG A 151 16.31 -15.53 34.70
N ASP A 152 17.00 -16.40 35.44
CA ASP A 152 16.92 -16.44 36.89
C ASP A 152 17.35 -15.12 37.54
N ILE A 153 18.41 -14.49 37.01
CA ILE A 153 18.89 -13.20 37.52
C ILE A 153 17.85 -12.10 37.23
N PHE A 154 17.33 -12.09 36.02
CA PHE A 154 16.33 -11.12 35.61
C PHE A 154 15.05 -11.20 36.42
N GLU A 155 14.49 -12.40 36.61
CA GLU A 155 13.25 -12.62 37.36
C GLU A 155 13.38 -12.30 38.83
N ALA A 156 14.54 -12.63 39.44
CA ALA A 156 14.77 -12.39 40.84
C ALA A 156 15.11 -10.93 41.18
N GLU A 157 15.86 -10.24 40.31
CA GLU A 157 16.49 -8.96 40.70
C GLU A 157 15.91 -7.77 39.94
N GLU A 158 15.45 -7.96 38.70
CA GLU A 158 15.14 -6.86 37.80
C GLU A 158 13.67 -6.75 37.45
N GLN A 159 13.01 -7.85 37.16
CA GLN A 159 11.59 -7.87 36.80
C GLN A 159 10.71 -7.19 37.86
N PRO A 160 10.95 -7.38 39.21
CA PRO A 160 10.16 -6.68 40.23
C PRO A 160 10.31 -5.15 40.21
N THR A 161 11.37 -4.62 39.56
CA THR A 161 11.64 -3.18 39.47
C THR A 161 11.06 -2.51 38.21
N LEU A 162 10.51 -3.30 37.31
CA LEU A 162 9.93 -2.77 36.11
C LEU A 162 8.61 -2.04 36.38
N GLY A 163 8.36 -0.99 35.62
CA GLY A 163 7.08 -0.29 35.61
C GLY A 163 5.96 -1.14 35.00
N LYS A 164 4.73 -0.80 35.31
CA LYS A 164 3.55 -1.50 34.78
C LYS A 164 3.40 -1.25 33.29
N LEU A 165 3.02 -2.30 32.55
CA LEU A 165 2.65 -2.17 31.15
C LEU A 165 1.29 -1.50 31.01
N PRO A 166 1.10 -0.63 29.99
CA PRO A 166 -0.22 -0.20 29.57
C PRO A 166 -1.08 -1.39 29.12
N MET A 167 -2.39 -1.29 29.22
CA MET A 167 -3.32 -2.35 28.83
C MET A 167 -3.22 -2.72 27.33
N THR A 168 -2.87 -1.75 26.50
CA THR A 168 -2.67 -1.95 25.06
C THR A 168 -1.26 -1.57 24.68
N PRO A 169 -0.60 -2.28 23.74
CA PRO A 169 0.70 -1.85 23.25
C PRO A 169 0.61 -0.57 22.44
N TYR A 170 1.67 0.25 22.50
CA TYR A 170 1.77 1.44 21.67
C TYR A 170 1.71 1.08 20.19
N ARG A 171 0.87 1.79 19.45
CA ARG A 171 0.79 1.71 17.99
C ARG A 171 1.32 2.98 17.38
N PHE A 172 2.42 2.89 16.68
CA PHE A 172 2.92 4.00 15.89
C PHE A 172 1.97 4.28 14.72
N ARG A 173 1.60 5.54 14.55
CA ARG A 173 0.76 5.98 13.44
C ARG A 173 1.40 7.16 12.73
N TYR A 174 1.44 7.11 11.42
CA TYR A 174 1.74 8.28 10.62
C TYR A 174 0.57 9.25 10.66
N ARG A 175 0.89 10.54 10.64
CA ARG A 175 -0.11 11.61 10.59
C ARG A 175 0.21 12.58 9.47
N LYS A 176 -0.82 12.98 8.72
CA LYS A 176 -0.74 14.00 7.68
C LYS A 176 -2.02 14.83 7.67
N GLU A 177 -1.88 16.13 7.56
CA GLU A 177 -3.02 17.02 7.30
C GLU A 177 -3.16 17.24 5.79
N VAL A 178 -4.36 17.08 5.28
CA VAL A 178 -4.66 17.19 3.85
C VAL A 178 -5.96 17.98 3.68
N LYS A 179 -6.00 18.86 2.68
CA LYS A 179 -7.27 19.45 2.22
C LYS A 179 -7.95 18.44 1.31
N LEU A 180 -9.17 18.03 1.67
CA LEU A 180 -9.91 17.02 0.90
C LEU A 180 -10.27 17.57 -0.48
N SER A 181 -9.86 16.85 -1.52
CA SER A 181 -10.11 17.21 -2.92
C SER A 181 -11.58 17.01 -3.32
N GLY A 182 -11.99 17.60 -4.45
CA GLY A 182 -13.33 17.40 -5.00
C GLY A 182 -13.70 15.96 -5.36
N THR A 183 -12.71 15.07 -5.42
CA THR A 183 -12.91 13.63 -5.61
C THR A 183 -13.28 12.89 -4.32
N TYR A 184 -13.40 13.59 -3.18
CA TYR A 184 -13.66 13.01 -1.85
C TYR A 184 -12.72 11.84 -1.47
N HIS A 185 -11.46 11.88 -1.92
CA HIS A 185 -10.44 10.89 -1.56
C HIS A 185 -9.21 11.54 -0.95
N VAL A 186 -8.59 10.82 -0.03
CA VAL A 186 -7.25 11.10 0.48
C VAL A 186 -6.28 10.04 -0.01
N MET A 187 -5.07 10.43 -0.37
CA MET A 187 -4.05 9.50 -0.87
C MET A 187 -3.04 9.17 0.22
N VAL A 188 -2.88 7.87 0.49
CA VAL A 188 -1.83 7.30 1.34
C VAL A 188 -1.10 6.22 0.52
N ASP A 189 0.22 6.32 0.39
CA ASP A 189 1.08 5.36 -0.30
C ASP A 189 0.58 4.95 -1.70
N LYS A 190 0.17 5.94 -2.52
CA LYS A 190 -0.36 5.78 -3.88
C LYS A 190 -1.75 5.13 -3.95
N HIS A 191 -2.39 4.82 -2.82
CA HIS A 191 -3.77 4.33 -2.77
C HIS A 191 -4.71 5.44 -2.29
N ASN A 192 -5.90 5.53 -2.89
CA ASN A 192 -6.89 6.56 -2.62
C ASN A 192 -8.01 5.97 -1.77
N TYR A 193 -8.29 6.60 -0.63
CA TYR A 193 -9.33 6.21 0.33
C TYR A 193 -10.43 7.25 0.36
N SER A 194 -11.68 6.82 0.23
CA SER A 194 -12.82 7.74 0.23
C SER A 194 -13.10 8.30 1.63
N VAL A 195 -13.59 9.52 1.65
CA VAL A 195 -14.04 10.25 2.84
C VAL A 195 -15.43 10.78 2.53
N PRO A 196 -16.35 10.89 3.50
CA PRO A 196 -17.68 11.44 3.23
C PRO A 196 -17.60 12.77 2.48
N TYR A 197 -18.35 12.89 1.39
CA TYR A 197 -18.28 14.02 0.46
C TYR A 197 -18.59 15.38 1.10
N GLN A 198 -19.32 15.40 2.24
CA GLN A 198 -19.64 16.60 2.99
C GLN A 198 -18.40 17.36 3.48
N TYR A 199 -17.26 16.68 3.59
CA TYR A 199 -15.98 17.26 4.04
C TYR A 199 -15.10 17.77 2.89
N VAL A 200 -15.57 17.71 1.64
CA VAL A 200 -14.83 18.24 0.49
C VAL A 200 -14.47 19.70 0.70
N GLY A 201 -13.22 20.05 0.44
CA GLY A 201 -12.66 21.39 0.65
C GLY A 201 -12.20 21.70 2.06
N GLN A 202 -12.53 20.86 3.05
CA GLN A 202 -12.08 21.01 4.45
C GLN A 202 -10.68 20.40 4.65
N LYS A 203 -9.98 20.84 5.70
CA LYS A 203 -8.77 20.19 6.18
C LYS A 203 -9.15 18.99 7.05
N VAL A 204 -8.57 17.83 6.74
CA VAL A 204 -8.76 16.59 7.49
C VAL A 204 -7.40 16.05 7.92
N SER A 205 -7.36 15.42 9.08
CA SER A 205 -6.18 14.69 9.57
C SER A 205 -6.29 13.23 9.17
N VAL A 206 -5.31 12.71 8.44
CA VAL A 206 -5.23 11.31 8.05
C VAL A 206 -4.19 10.65 8.95
N LEU A 207 -4.60 9.61 9.67
CA LEU A 207 -3.75 8.76 10.49
C LEU A 207 -3.71 7.37 9.88
N TRP A 208 -2.54 6.76 9.77
CA TRP A 208 -2.46 5.38 9.28
C TRP A 208 -1.34 4.59 9.96
N ASP A 209 -1.56 3.32 10.09
CA ASP A 209 -0.59 2.31 10.53
C ASP A 209 -0.44 1.21 9.48
N LEU A 210 0.08 0.03 9.85
CA LEU A 210 0.26 -1.10 8.93
C LEU A 210 -1.08 -1.65 8.41
N ASP A 211 -2.15 -1.54 9.19
CA ASP A 211 -3.41 -2.23 8.94
C ASP A 211 -4.54 -1.28 8.51
N THR A 212 -4.55 -0.05 9.04
CA THR A 212 -5.69 0.87 8.93
C THR A 212 -5.31 2.25 8.44
N VAL A 213 -6.25 2.90 7.78
CA VAL A 213 -6.24 4.33 7.44
C VAL A 213 -7.48 4.96 8.05
N GLU A 214 -7.28 5.88 8.97
CA GLU A 214 -8.34 6.62 9.66
C GLU A 214 -8.29 8.09 9.25
N VAL A 215 -9.45 8.69 9.03
CA VAL A 215 -9.57 10.11 8.68
C VAL A 215 -10.39 10.83 9.73
N TYR A 216 -9.89 11.98 10.17
CA TYR A 216 -10.50 12.79 11.22
C TYR A 216 -10.79 14.20 10.73
N SER A 217 -11.93 14.74 11.15
CA SER A 217 -12.24 16.18 11.10
C SER A 217 -12.29 16.71 12.52
N GLY A 218 -11.30 17.53 12.91
CA GLY A 218 -11.08 17.87 14.31
C GLY A 218 -10.80 16.63 15.15
N SER A 219 -11.60 16.40 16.19
CA SER A 219 -11.50 15.21 17.07
C SER A 219 -12.39 14.04 16.62
N SER A 220 -13.27 14.23 15.64
CA SER A 220 -14.22 13.22 15.20
C SER A 220 -13.64 12.35 14.07
N ARG A 221 -13.65 11.03 14.23
CA ARG A 221 -13.30 10.10 13.16
C ARG A 221 -14.43 10.04 12.14
N ILE A 222 -14.16 10.41 10.89
CA ILE A 222 -15.14 10.51 9.81
C ILE A 222 -15.05 9.37 8.80
N ALA A 223 -13.90 8.67 8.75
CA ALA A 223 -13.73 7.48 7.91
C ALA A 223 -12.70 6.53 8.49
N ILE A 224 -12.85 5.24 8.21
CA ILE A 224 -11.88 4.20 8.48
C ILE A 224 -11.84 3.21 7.31
N HIS A 225 -10.64 2.83 6.89
CA HIS A 225 -10.42 1.84 5.84
C HIS A 225 -9.34 0.86 6.26
N GLN A 226 -9.42 -0.36 5.75
CA GLN A 226 -8.29 -1.28 5.79
C GLN A 226 -7.22 -0.78 4.82
N ARG A 227 -5.97 -0.64 5.28
CA ARG A 227 -4.85 -0.21 4.44
C ARG A 227 -4.58 -1.25 3.35
N ARG A 228 -4.38 -0.78 2.13
CA ARG A 228 -4.02 -1.59 0.98
C ARG A 228 -2.69 -1.13 0.41
N GLN A 229 -1.88 -2.07 -0.04
CA GLN A 229 -0.63 -1.78 -0.74
C GLN A 229 -0.88 -1.63 -2.25
N GLY A 230 -0.11 -0.75 -2.88
CA GLY A 230 -0.20 -0.49 -4.32
C GLY A 230 -1.16 0.64 -4.67
N SER A 231 -1.21 0.97 -5.95
CA SER A 231 -2.09 2.02 -6.48
C SER A 231 -3.52 1.51 -6.64
N GLY A 232 -4.50 2.35 -6.31
CA GLY A 232 -5.91 1.99 -6.46
C GLY A 232 -6.84 2.91 -5.70
N TYR A 233 -8.10 2.50 -5.60
CA TYR A 233 -9.16 3.21 -4.92
C TYR A 233 -9.91 2.26 -3.98
N SER A 234 -10.12 2.69 -2.74
CA SER A 234 -11.05 2.09 -1.78
C SER A 234 -12.17 3.09 -1.51
N THR A 235 -13.31 2.87 -2.15
CA THR A 235 -14.44 3.80 -2.10
C THR A 235 -15.64 3.12 -1.45
N LEU A 236 -16.12 3.70 -0.36
CA LEU A 236 -17.35 3.29 0.31
C LEU A 236 -18.54 4.03 -0.28
N ASP A 237 -19.65 3.35 -0.47
CA ASP A 237 -20.86 3.91 -1.08
C ASP A 237 -21.46 5.02 -0.23
N GLU A 238 -21.41 4.88 1.09
CA GLU A 238 -21.86 5.88 2.07
C GLU A 238 -21.07 7.20 2.02
N HIS A 239 -19.87 7.19 1.41
CA HIS A 239 -19.06 8.38 1.23
C HIS A 239 -19.40 9.16 -0.05
N MET A 240 -20.22 8.58 -0.95
CA MET A 240 -20.55 9.18 -2.23
C MET A 240 -21.74 10.14 -2.11
N PRO A 241 -21.76 11.23 -2.89
CA PRO A 241 -23.00 12.00 -3.10
C PRO A 241 -24.07 11.12 -3.73
N ASP A 242 -25.36 11.38 -3.42
CA ASP A 242 -26.50 10.62 -3.96
C ASP A 242 -26.48 10.54 -5.50
N LYS A 243 -26.06 11.61 -6.17
CA LYS A 243 -25.92 11.64 -7.65
C LYS A 243 -24.87 10.66 -8.16
N HIS A 244 -23.75 10.51 -7.45
CA HIS A 244 -22.69 9.56 -7.82
C HIS A 244 -23.10 8.13 -7.48
N LEU A 245 -23.82 7.95 -6.37
CA LEU A 245 -24.35 6.66 -5.97
C LEU A 245 -25.43 6.17 -6.97
N ALA A 246 -26.35 7.04 -7.37
CA ALA A 246 -27.34 6.77 -8.39
C ALA A 246 -26.67 6.44 -9.74
N TYR A 247 -25.60 7.14 -10.09
CA TYR A 247 -24.81 6.83 -11.30
C TYR A 247 -24.11 5.47 -11.21
N LYS A 248 -23.58 5.11 -10.04
CA LYS A 248 -22.93 3.80 -9.82
C LYS A 248 -23.93 2.64 -9.84
N HIS A 249 -25.11 2.81 -9.23
CA HIS A 249 -26.09 1.75 -9.04
C HIS A 249 -27.25 1.79 -10.04
N GLY A 250 -27.64 2.96 -10.51
CA GLY A 250 -28.80 3.14 -11.39
C GLY A 250 -28.45 3.33 -12.86
N GLN A 251 -27.23 3.74 -13.17
CA GLN A 251 -26.66 3.87 -14.50
C GLN A 251 -25.27 3.23 -14.55
N GLY A 252 -25.03 2.17 -13.80
CA GLY A 252 -23.78 1.44 -13.91
C GLY A 252 -23.56 1.13 -15.38
N TYR A 253 -22.45 1.58 -15.95
CA TYR A 253 -22.02 1.16 -17.29
C TYR A 253 -21.98 -0.37 -17.30
N ASN A 254 -23.12 -0.99 -17.62
CA ASN A 254 -23.19 -2.40 -17.94
C ASN A 254 -23.52 -2.53 -19.42
N ALA A 255 -23.26 -3.67 -20.01
CA ALA A 255 -23.51 -3.90 -21.42
C ALA A 255 -24.98 -3.64 -21.80
N ALA A 256 -25.92 -4.00 -20.91
CA ALA A 256 -27.36 -3.79 -21.11
C ALA A 256 -27.71 -2.31 -21.26
N TYR A 257 -27.21 -1.44 -20.40
CA TYR A 257 -27.41 0.01 -20.49
C TYR A 257 -26.98 0.58 -21.87
N PHE A 258 -25.80 0.19 -22.35
CA PHE A 258 -25.31 0.69 -23.63
C PHE A 258 -26.16 0.19 -24.80
N LEU A 259 -26.68 -1.02 -24.72
CA LEU A 259 -27.57 -1.58 -25.73
C LEU A 259 -28.95 -0.91 -25.72
N GLU A 260 -29.51 -0.65 -24.55
CA GLU A 260 -30.77 0.09 -24.40
C GLU A 260 -30.65 1.51 -24.95
N GLU A 261 -29.59 2.24 -24.58
CA GLU A 261 -29.33 3.59 -25.12
C GLU A 261 -29.08 3.60 -26.63
N ALA A 262 -28.44 2.55 -27.17
CA ALA A 262 -28.24 2.40 -28.59
C ALA A 262 -29.55 2.09 -29.31
N ALA A 263 -30.43 1.30 -28.72
CA ALA A 263 -31.75 0.98 -29.27
C ALA A 263 -32.65 2.22 -29.42
N LEU A 264 -32.48 3.23 -28.55
CA LEU A 264 -33.17 4.53 -28.68
C LEU A 264 -32.69 5.37 -29.89
N VAL A 265 -31.56 5.00 -30.50
CA VAL A 265 -31.03 5.62 -31.72
C VAL A 265 -31.47 4.82 -32.93
N GLY A 266 -31.22 3.51 -32.95
CA GLY A 266 -31.63 2.62 -34.01
C GLY A 266 -30.92 1.25 -33.99
N ASN A 267 -31.40 0.33 -34.84
CA ASN A 267 -30.93 -1.04 -34.91
C ASN A 267 -29.46 -1.18 -35.35
N ASN A 268 -29.01 -0.35 -36.28
CA ASN A 268 -27.64 -0.41 -36.75
C ASN A 268 -26.65 0.13 -35.70
N THR A 269 -27.09 1.14 -34.93
CA THR A 269 -26.32 1.65 -33.79
C THR A 269 -26.22 0.58 -32.69
N THR A 270 -27.29 -0.16 -32.43
CA THR A 270 -27.29 -1.28 -31.46
C THR A 270 -26.31 -2.37 -31.92
N SER A 271 -26.34 -2.76 -33.17
CA SER A 271 -25.42 -3.77 -33.72
C SER A 271 -23.96 -3.31 -33.65
N ALA A 272 -23.69 -2.02 -33.94
CA ALA A 272 -22.36 -1.45 -33.82
C ALA A 272 -21.85 -1.44 -32.34
N VAL A 273 -22.69 -1.04 -31.40
CA VAL A 273 -22.35 -1.07 -29.96
C VAL A 273 -22.15 -2.51 -29.48
N GLN A 274 -22.96 -3.47 -29.92
CA GLN A 274 -22.77 -4.90 -29.61
C GLN A 274 -21.44 -5.43 -30.14
N SER A 275 -21.05 -5.03 -31.35
CA SER A 275 -19.75 -5.41 -31.92
C SER A 275 -18.58 -4.84 -31.14
N ILE A 276 -18.69 -3.61 -30.63
CA ILE A 276 -17.68 -2.97 -29.79
C ILE A 276 -17.58 -3.69 -28.43
N LEU A 277 -18.70 -4.07 -27.82
CA LEU A 277 -18.74 -4.80 -26.56
C LEU A 277 -18.11 -6.19 -26.68
N ASN A 278 -18.35 -6.89 -27.77
CA ASN A 278 -17.85 -8.26 -28.01
C ASN A 278 -16.37 -8.31 -28.43
N ARG A 279 -15.74 -7.17 -28.72
CA ARG A 279 -14.37 -7.10 -29.24
C ARG A 279 -13.30 -7.44 -28.20
N THR A 280 -13.56 -7.20 -26.93
CA THR A 280 -12.59 -7.39 -25.85
C THR A 280 -13.00 -8.51 -24.90
N LYS A 281 -12.02 -9.24 -24.35
CA LYS A 281 -12.26 -10.31 -23.38
C LYS A 281 -12.95 -9.79 -22.11
N HIS A 282 -12.68 -8.56 -21.72
CA HIS A 282 -13.32 -7.84 -20.61
C HIS A 282 -14.17 -6.71 -21.15
N VAL A 283 -15.48 -6.88 -21.07
CA VAL A 283 -16.49 -5.99 -21.67
C VAL A 283 -16.35 -4.55 -21.15
N GLU A 284 -15.92 -4.37 -19.90
CA GLU A 284 -15.71 -3.08 -19.25
C GLU A 284 -14.70 -2.19 -19.98
N GLN A 285 -13.73 -2.77 -20.66
CA GLN A 285 -12.74 -2.04 -21.47
C GLN A 285 -13.38 -1.31 -22.65
N SER A 286 -14.52 -1.79 -23.12
CA SER A 286 -15.26 -1.25 -24.24
C SER A 286 -16.23 -0.12 -23.85
N TYR A 287 -16.58 0.04 -22.57
CA TYR A 287 -17.60 0.99 -22.11
C TYR A 287 -17.30 2.44 -22.50
N LYS A 288 -16.02 2.84 -22.40
CA LYS A 288 -15.59 4.18 -22.80
C LYS A 288 -15.78 4.43 -24.30
N SER A 289 -15.56 3.42 -25.12
CA SER A 289 -15.80 3.48 -26.56
C SER A 289 -17.30 3.54 -26.88
N CYS A 290 -18.12 2.75 -26.20
CA CYS A 290 -19.58 2.77 -26.34
C CYS A 290 -20.17 4.14 -25.92
N GLN A 291 -19.70 4.71 -24.83
CA GLN A 291 -20.07 6.05 -24.39
C GLN A 291 -19.69 7.11 -25.44
N GLY A 292 -18.48 7.00 -26.02
CA GLY A 292 -18.03 7.87 -27.09
C GLY A 292 -18.98 7.82 -28.30
N VAL A 293 -19.34 6.61 -28.77
CA VAL A 293 -20.30 6.44 -29.89
C VAL A 293 -21.65 7.07 -29.55
N LEU A 294 -22.23 6.79 -28.41
CA LEU A 294 -23.53 7.35 -28.03
C LEU A 294 -23.51 8.87 -27.83
N SER A 295 -22.35 9.45 -27.47
CA SER A 295 -22.18 10.89 -27.35
C SER A 295 -22.27 11.61 -28.71
N LEU A 296 -21.97 10.93 -29.84
CA LEU A 296 -22.05 11.49 -31.17
C LEU A 296 -23.49 11.86 -31.58
N LYS A 297 -24.52 11.23 -30.93
CA LYS A 297 -25.92 11.61 -31.18
C LYS A 297 -26.21 13.06 -30.82
N ARG A 298 -25.48 13.67 -29.88
CA ARG A 298 -25.65 15.08 -29.48
C ARG A 298 -25.08 16.04 -30.54
N LYS A 299 -23.98 15.64 -31.18
CA LYS A 299 -23.27 16.48 -32.16
C LYS A 299 -23.84 16.36 -33.57
N TYR A 300 -24.21 15.15 -33.99
CA TYR A 300 -24.58 14.84 -35.37
C TYR A 300 -26.07 14.47 -35.56
N GLY A 301 -26.79 14.24 -34.47
CA GLY A 301 -28.18 13.76 -34.47
C GLY A 301 -28.28 12.23 -34.55
N LYS A 302 -29.48 11.71 -34.18
CA LYS A 302 -29.73 10.26 -34.16
C LYS A 302 -29.70 9.63 -35.54
N GLU A 303 -30.35 10.29 -36.53
CA GLU A 303 -30.47 9.77 -37.90
C GLU A 303 -29.13 9.61 -38.60
N ARG A 304 -28.23 10.60 -38.45
CA ARG A 304 -26.90 10.53 -39.02
C ARG A 304 -26.05 9.46 -38.38
N LEU A 305 -26.13 9.32 -37.05
CA LEU A 305 -25.42 8.25 -36.34
C LEU A 305 -25.91 6.88 -36.83
N GLU A 306 -27.20 6.69 -36.98
CA GLU A 306 -27.78 5.43 -37.46
C GLU A 306 -27.33 5.11 -38.89
N LYS A 307 -27.33 6.10 -39.80
CA LYS A 307 -26.82 5.96 -41.19
C LYS A 307 -25.33 5.63 -41.20
N ALA A 308 -24.53 6.28 -40.35
CA ALA A 308 -23.10 5.99 -40.25
C ALA A 308 -22.82 4.56 -39.79
N CYS A 309 -23.59 4.08 -38.76
CA CYS A 309 -23.51 2.70 -38.30
C CYS A 309 -23.99 1.70 -39.37
N LYS A 310 -25.07 2.02 -40.12
CA LYS A 310 -25.52 1.20 -41.25
C LYS A 310 -24.44 1.04 -42.34
N ARG A 311 -23.72 2.09 -42.68
CA ARG A 311 -22.64 2.05 -43.68
C ARG A 311 -21.46 1.16 -43.23
N LEU A 312 -21.25 1.06 -41.94
CA LEU A 312 -20.20 0.21 -41.36
C LEU A 312 -20.68 -1.22 -41.09
N ALA A 313 -21.97 -1.52 -41.30
CA ALA A 313 -22.50 -2.88 -41.17
C ALA A 313 -21.80 -3.78 -42.20
N GLY A 314 -21.05 -4.76 -41.76
CA GLY A 314 -20.23 -5.62 -42.63
C GLY A 314 -18.73 -5.35 -42.57
N CYS A 315 -18.29 -4.25 -41.99
CA CYS A 315 -16.86 -4.03 -41.75
C CYS A 315 -16.32 -4.98 -40.69
N SER A 316 -15.12 -5.50 -40.89
CA SER A 316 -14.46 -6.45 -39.98
C SER A 316 -14.15 -5.86 -38.61
N SER A 317 -14.10 -4.55 -38.46
CA SER A 317 -13.82 -3.87 -37.18
C SER A 317 -14.56 -2.53 -37.07
N ILE A 318 -15.58 -2.47 -36.24
CA ILE A 318 -16.30 -1.25 -35.90
C ILE A 318 -15.71 -0.66 -34.63
N THR A 319 -15.29 0.61 -34.68
CA THR A 319 -14.72 1.34 -33.53
C THR A 319 -15.33 2.73 -33.44
N TYR A 320 -15.20 3.37 -32.24
CA TYR A 320 -15.56 4.78 -32.08
C TYR A 320 -14.90 5.67 -33.17
N THR A 321 -13.62 5.43 -33.47
CA THR A 321 -12.87 6.22 -34.43
C THR A 321 -13.41 6.05 -35.88
N THR A 322 -13.77 4.83 -36.28
CA THR A 322 -14.34 4.56 -37.60
C THR A 322 -15.69 5.25 -37.77
N ILE A 323 -16.58 5.14 -36.76
CA ILE A 323 -17.90 5.82 -36.81
C ILE A 323 -17.73 7.35 -36.86
N ARG A 324 -16.83 7.88 -35.99
CA ARG A 324 -16.55 9.32 -35.99
C ARG A 324 -16.04 9.81 -37.34
N ASN A 325 -15.12 9.09 -37.98
CA ASN A 325 -14.56 9.46 -39.28
C ASN A 325 -15.61 9.47 -40.37
N VAL A 326 -16.56 8.53 -40.37
CA VAL A 326 -17.69 8.51 -41.31
C VAL A 326 -18.55 9.77 -41.17
N LEU A 327 -18.83 10.18 -39.92
CA LEU A 327 -19.62 11.37 -39.62
C LEU A 327 -18.88 12.68 -39.95
N GLU A 328 -17.59 12.78 -39.63
CA GLU A 328 -16.75 13.96 -39.87
C GLU A 328 -16.55 14.21 -41.36
N LYS A 329 -16.43 13.14 -42.15
CA LYS A 329 -16.27 13.21 -43.61
C LYS A 329 -17.60 13.22 -44.38
N ASN A 330 -18.75 13.30 -43.70
CA ASN A 330 -20.10 13.26 -44.23
C ASN A 330 -20.38 12.04 -45.15
N LEU A 331 -19.68 10.95 -44.93
CA LEU A 331 -19.84 9.74 -45.73
C LEU A 331 -21.20 9.05 -45.45
N ASP A 332 -21.85 9.35 -44.37
CA ASP A 332 -23.21 8.92 -44.02
C ASP A 332 -24.30 9.52 -44.95
N GLN A 333 -23.99 10.58 -45.71
CA GLN A 333 -24.92 11.29 -46.60
C GLN A 333 -24.72 10.92 -48.08
N VAL A 334 -23.69 10.15 -48.39
CA VAL A 334 -23.44 9.72 -49.78
C VAL A 334 -24.25 8.47 -50.07
N ASP A 335 -25.39 8.61 -50.73
CA ASP A 335 -26.15 7.50 -51.28
C ASP A 335 -25.43 6.96 -52.51
N GLY A 336 -24.79 5.80 -52.40
CA GLY A 336 -24.11 5.12 -53.49
C GLY A 336 -23.38 3.89 -53.00
N GLU A 337 -23.79 2.72 -53.50
CA GLU A 337 -22.98 1.53 -53.54
C GLU A 337 -21.76 1.76 -54.45
N GLU A 338 -20.77 2.52 -54.02
CA GLU A 338 -19.44 2.34 -54.56
C GLU A 338 -18.72 1.27 -53.78
N THR A 339 -18.81 0.06 -54.30
CA THR A 339 -17.78 -0.95 -54.09
C THR A 339 -16.44 -0.29 -54.40
N VAL A 340 -15.66 0.04 -53.38
CA VAL A 340 -14.29 0.49 -53.56
C VAL A 340 -13.45 -0.72 -54.00
N SER A 341 -13.56 -1.03 -55.28
CA SER A 341 -12.60 -1.84 -56.02
C SER A 341 -11.66 -0.89 -56.77
N ASN A 342 -10.87 -0.13 -56.02
CA ASN A 342 -9.66 0.48 -56.56
C ASN A 342 -8.71 0.72 -55.38
N VAL A 343 -8.11 -0.36 -54.93
CA VAL A 343 -6.78 -0.27 -54.32
C VAL A 343 -5.87 0.10 -55.48
N PRO A 344 -5.24 1.28 -55.55
CA PRO A 344 -4.24 1.55 -56.55
C PRO A 344 -3.19 0.45 -56.43
N GLN A 345 -2.98 -0.28 -57.50
CA GLN A 345 -1.87 -1.21 -57.60
C GLN A 345 -0.59 -0.40 -57.37
N ASN A 346 -0.02 -0.56 -56.24
CA ASN A 346 1.23 0.09 -55.90
C ASN A 346 2.33 -0.85 -56.42
N ASP A 347 2.94 -0.49 -57.56
CA ASP A 347 4.01 -1.25 -58.20
C ASP A 347 5.25 -1.48 -57.31
N TYR A 348 5.25 -0.88 -56.11
CA TYR A 348 6.32 -1.04 -55.11
C TYR A 348 5.99 -2.08 -54.00
N VAL A 349 4.82 -2.70 -54.02
CA VAL A 349 4.50 -3.79 -53.08
C VAL A 349 4.94 -5.11 -53.71
N ARG A 350 6.06 -5.67 -53.27
CA ARG A 350 6.51 -7.01 -53.60
C ARG A 350 5.47 -8.02 -53.13
N GLY A 351 4.85 -8.77 -54.05
CA GLY A 351 3.90 -9.81 -53.72
C GLY A 351 4.50 -10.92 -52.88
N ALA A 352 3.64 -11.75 -52.30
CA ALA A 352 4.05 -12.87 -51.45
C ALA A 352 5.07 -13.82 -52.10
N GLU A 353 5.10 -13.89 -53.42
CA GLU A 353 6.08 -14.69 -54.20
C GLU A 353 7.53 -14.23 -54.05
N ALA A 354 7.77 -12.96 -53.66
CA ALA A 354 9.12 -12.42 -53.49
C ALA A 354 9.81 -12.98 -52.21
N PHE A 355 9.08 -13.68 -51.31
CA PHE A 355 9.58 -14.22 -50.05
C PHE A 355 9.62 -15.75 -50.02
N MET A 356 9.25 -16.43 -51.11
CA MET A 356 9.28 -17.91 -51.15
C MET A 356 10.63 -18.51 -51.59
N ASN A 357 11.63 -17.71 -51.90
CA ASN A 357 12.96 -18.17 -52.31
C ASN A 357 14.08 -17.63 -51.40
N ILE A 358 13.97 -17.78 -50.10
CA ILE A 358 15.08 -17.67 -49.14
C ILE A 358 15.12 -18.90 -48.27
#